data_413690b40feac46efd96e23935a7ba6d
#
_entry.id   413690b40feac46efd96e23935a7ba6d
#
_cell.length_a   1.000
_cell.length_b   1.000
_cell.length_c   1.000
_cell.angle_alpha   90.00
_cell.angle_beta   90.00
_cell.angle_gamma   90.00
#
_symmetry.space_group_name_H-M   'P 1'
#
loop_
_entity.id
_entity.type
_entity.pdbx_description
1 polymer ?
#
loop_
_entity_poly.entity_id
_entity_poly.type
_entity_poly.pdbx_seq_one_letter_code
_entity_poly.pdbx_strand_id
1 'polypeptide(L)'
;LLQAKQREFGKPLMEYLMRMIMLHAIDAQWKDHLLGMDHLKEGIGLRGYGQKDPTREYQKEGYDMFMDMVWRIKEDTLQKLCMVQIRREEEVEEMRERQRQDYIMSRGEDTPASQTVRREEKKIGRNDPCPCGSGKKYKKCCGR
;
A
#
# COMPACT_ATOMS: atom_id res chain seq x y z
N LEU A 1 27.69 13.17 -7.52
CA LEU A 1 26.30 12.84 -7.88
C LEU A 1 25.35 13.96 -7.46
N LEU A 2 25.33 14.40 -6.18
CA LEU A 2 24.43 15.47 -5.71
C LEU A 2 24.70 16.83 -6.43
N GLN A 3 25.98 17.18 -6.63
CA GLN A 3 26.34 18.40 -7.38
C GLN A 3 25.89 18.36 -8.85
N ALA A 4 25.89 17.18 -9.48
CA ALA A 4 25.37 17.01 -10.83
C ALA A 4 23.86 17.26 -10.85
N LYS A 5 23.12 16.68 -9.94
CA LYS A 5 21.66 16.90 -9.78
C LYS A 5 21.32 18.37 -9.46
N GLN A 6 22.13 19.01 -8.63
CA GLN A 6 21.93 20.43 -8.33
C GLN A 6 22.11 21.33 -9.55
N ARG A 7 23.00 20.96 -10.49
CA ARG A 7 23.17 21.67 -11.76
C ARG A 7 21.99 21.42 -12.72
N GLU A 8 21.46 20.20 -12.71
CA GLU A 8 20.33 19.79 -13.56
C GLU A 8 19.02 20.41 -13.09
N PHE A 9 18.72 20.38 -11.81
CA PHE A 9 17.44 20.83 -11.25
C PHE A 9 17.43 22.32 -10.88
N GLY A 10 18.58 22.90 -10.71
CA GLY A 10 18.74 24.23 -10.15
C GLY A 10 18.68 24.25 -8.63
N LYS A 11 19.29 25.27 -8.03
CA LYS A 11 19.42 25.38 -6.57
C LYS A 11 18.07 25.40 -5.82
N PRO A 12 17.07 26.23 -6.23
CA PRO A 12 15.82 26.37 -5.46
C PRO A 12 15.01 25.08 -5.45
N LEU A 13 14.95 24.37 -6.57
CA LEU A 13 14.19 23.11 -6.65
C LEU A 13 14.89 22.00 -5.86
N MET A 14 16.22 21.95 -5.91
CA MET A 14 16.98 20.98 -5.13
C MET A 14 16.83 21.19 -3.62
N GLU A 15 16.83 22.46 -3.16
CA GLU A 15 16.58 22.80 -1.75
C GLU A 15 15.16 22.41 -1.30
N TYR A 16 14.17 22.66 -2.15
CA TYR A 16 12.79 22.25 -1.90
C TYR A 16 12.66 20.73 -1.78
N LEU A 17 13.20 19.98 -2.73
CA LEU A 17 13.18 18.51 -2.72
C LEU A 17 13.89 17.93 -1.50
N MET A 18 15.07 18.47 -1.18
CA MET A 18 15.84 18.04 -0.02
C MET A 18 15.05 18.24 1.27
N ARG A 19 14.39 19.39 1.42
CA ARG A 19 13.53 19.67 2.57
C ARG A 19 12.36 18.71 2.66
N MET A 20 11.64 18.47 1.55
CA MET A 20 10.49 17.56 1.53
C MET A 20 10.88 16.12 1.85
N ILE A 21 11.95 15.62 1.24
CA ILE A 21 12.45 14.26 1.46
C ILE A 21 12.91 14.09 2.90
N MET A 22 13.66 15.07 3.43
CA MET A 22 14.16 15.02 4.80
C MET A 22 13.02 15.07 5.83
N LEU A 23 12.03 15.95 5.65
CA LEU A 23 10.87 16.01 6.55
C LEU A 23 10.07 14.71 6.54
N HIS A 24 9.87 14.13 5.37
CA HIS A 24 9.18 12.84 5.25
C HIS A 24 9.96 11.71 5.94
N ALA A 25 11.28 11.67 5.78
CA ALA A 25 12.13 10.69 6.45
C ALA A 25 12.10 10.86 7.98
N ILE A 26 12.18 12.10 8.46
CA ILE A 26 12.09 12.41 9.89
C ILE A 26 10.75 11.95 10.46
N ASP A 27 9.63 12.31 9.81
CA ASP A 27 8.29 11.98 10.32
C ASP A 27 8.08 10.45 10.43
N ALA A 28 8.50 9.69 9.43
CA ALA A 28 8.42 8.24 9.44
C ALA A 28 9.27 7.63 10.57
N GLN A 29 10.57 7.96 10.61
CA GLN A 29 11.51 7.40 11.58
C GLN A 29 11.20 7.85 13.02
N TRP A 30 10.67 9.06 13.19
CA TRP A 30 10.28 9.56 14.50
C TRP A 30 9.09 8.79 15.09
N LYS A 31 8.08 8.49 14.28
CA LYS A 31 6.94 7.65 14.70
C LYS A 31 7.39 6.27 15.14
N ASP A 32 8.25 5.64 14.36
CA ASP A 32 8.80 4.32 14.68
C ASP A 32 9.65 4.37 15.96
N HIS A 33 10.43 5.44 16.14
CA HIS A 33 11.23 5.64 17.35
C HIS A 33 10.34 5.79 18.60
N LEU A 34 9.28 6.58 18.54
CA LEU A 34 8.34 6.73 19.67
C LEU A 34 7.72 5.40 20.05
N LEU A 35 7.27 4.62 19.06
CA LEU A 35 6.73 3.28 19.30
C LEU A 35 7.79 2.36 19.95
N GLY A 36 9.03 2.40 19.47
CA GLY A 36 10.14 1.66 20.05
C GLY A 36 10.43 2.06 21.50
N MET A 37 10.38 3.36 21.81
CA MET A 37 10.56 3.87 23.17
C MET A 37 9.44 3.43 24.13
N ASP A 38 8.20 3.35 23.65
CA ASP A 38 7.08 2.82 24.46
C ASP A 38 7.30 1.34 24.77
N HIS A 39 7.71 0.52 23.80
CA HIS A 39 8.05 -0.88 24.05
C HIS A 39 9.25 -1.04 24.99
N LEU A 40 10.27 -0.20 24.85
CA LEU A 40 11.41 -0.18 25.78
C LEU A 40 10.95 0.11 27.22
N LYS A 41 10.08 1.11 27.37
CA LYS A 41 9.51 1.50 28.67
C LYS A 41 8.72 0.36 29.34
N GLU A 42 7.94 -0.37 28.60
CA GLU A 42 7.19 -1.53 29.10
C GLU A 42 8.10 -2.65 29.58
N GLY A 43 9.19 -2.93 28.86
CA GLY A 43 10.11 -4.02 29.15
C GLY A 43 11.23 -3.70 30.16
N ILE A 44 11.54 -2.42 30.39
CA ILE A 44 12.75 -2.00 31.13
C ILE A 44 12.73 -2.44 32.61
N GLY A 45 11.53 -2.52 33.23
CA GLY A 45 11.40 -2.96 34.62
C GLY A 45 11.95 -4.35 34.90
N LEU A 46 11.92 -5.24 33.90
CA LEU A 46 12.44 -6.60 34.02
C LEU A 46 13.98 -6.64 34.17
N ARG A 47 14.68 -5.58 33.76
CA ARG A 47 16.14 -5.47 33.91
C ARG A 47 16.56 -5.42 35.38
N GLY A 48 15.66 -4.98 36.30
CA GLY A 48 15.90 -4.96 37.74
C GLY A 48 16.13 -6.36 38.32
N TYR A 49 15.55 -7.40 37.77
CA TYR A 49 15.81 -8.78 38.19
C TYR A 49 17.27 -9.23 37.91
N GLY A 50 17.91 -8.61 36.91
CA GLY A 50 19.30 -8.83 36.56
C GLY A 50 20.30 -7.93 37.33
N GLN A 51 19.89 -7.30 38.45
CA GLN A 51 20.69 -6.38 39.26
C GLN A 51 21.19 -5.15 38.49
N LYS A 52 20.52 -4.77 37.40
CA LYS A 52 20.81 -3.57 36.65
C LYS A 52 19.83 -2.46 37.05
N ASP A 53 20.31 -1.22 37.07
CA ASP A 53 19.47 -0.06 37.30
C ASP A 53 18.58 0.19 36.06
N PRO A 54 17.25 0.00 36.15
CA PRO A 54 16.36 0.17 35.01
C PRO A 54 16.43 1.56 34.39
N THR A 55 16.66 2.60 35.22
CA THR A 55 16.74 3.99 34.73
C THR A 55 17.95 4.20 33.85
N ARG A 56 19.10 3.68 34.26
CA ARG A 56 20.34 3.77 33.47
C ARG A 56 20.27 2.96 32.18
N GLU A 57 19.68 1.76 32.24
CA GLU A 57 19.49 0.93 31.05
C GLU A 57 18.52 1.61 30.08
N TYR A 58 17.42 2.21 30.57
CA TYR A 58 16.49 2.97 29.74
C TYR A 58 17.17 4.15 29.03
N GLN A 59 17.96 4.93 29.75
CA GLN A 59 18.70 6.05 29.18
C GLN A 59 19.68 5.60 28.10
N LYS A 60 20.41 4.52 28.36
CA LYS A 60 21.41 3.98 27.44
C LYS A 60 20.75 3.42 26.18
N GLU A 61 19.79 2.47 26.35
CA GLU A 61 19.11 1.84 25.22
C GLU A 61 18.33 2.89 24.40
N GLY A 62 17.66 3.85 25.07
CA GLY A 62 16.94 4.94 24.40
C GLY A 62 17.88 5.87 23.61
N TYR A 63 19.07 6.15 24.13
CA TYR A 63 20.08 6.91 23.40
C TYR A 63 20.58 6.15 22.15
N ASP A 64 20.87 4.87 22.30
CA ASP A 64 21.31 4.03 21.18
C ASP A 64 20.23 3.97 20.09
N MET A 65 18.97 3.78 20.47
CA MET A 65 17.81 3.80 19.54
C MET A 65 17.67 5.17 18.84
N PHE A 66 17.90 6.27 19.57
CA PHE A 66 17.86 7.62 18.98
C PHE A 66 18.98 7.82 17.95
N MET A 67 20.20 7.38 18.27
CA MET A 67 21.32 7.48 17.33
C MET A 67 21.11 6.64 16.08
N ASP A 68 20.53 5.45 16.22
CA ASP A 68 20.13 4.59 15.09
C ASP A 68 19.06 5.27 14.22
N MET A 69 18.07 5.92 14.83
CA MET A 69 17.08 6.71 14.10
C MET A 69 17.74 7.84 13.30
N VAL A 70 18.64 8.60 13.90
CA VAL A 70 19.37 9.70 13.22
C VAL A 70 20.17 9.16 12.03
N TRP A 71 20.78 7.98 12.18
CA TRP A 71 21.50 7.31 11.09
C TRP A 71 20.58 6.94 9.93
N ARG A 72 19.44 6.31 10.22
CA ARG A 72 18.44 5.93 9.21
C ARG A 72 17.86 7.15 8.47
N ILE A 73 17.59 8.26 9.18
CA ILE A 73 17.14 9.50 8.54
C ILE A 73 18.16 10.00 7.51
N LYS A 74 19.45 9.98 7.87
CA LYS A 74 20.51 10.42 6.94
C LYS A 74 20.61 9.50 5.73
N GLU A 75 20.59 8.19 5.95
CA GLU A 75 20.67 7.18 4.90
C GLU A 75 19.49 7.28 3.96
N ASP A 76 18.24 7.27 4.47
CA ASP A 76 17.00 7.40 3.71
C ASP A 76 16.97 8.68 2.87
N THR A 77 17.38 9.79 3.48
CA THR A 77 17.41 11.09 2.78
C THR A 77 18.39 11.06 1.62
N LEU A 78 19.61 10.56 1.84
CA LEU A 78 20.63 10.45 0.80
C LEU A 78 20.21 9.50 -0.32
N GLN A 79 19.66 8.34 0.03
CA GLN A 79 19.21 7.35 -0.92
C GLN A 79 18.10 7.91 -1.83
N LYS A 80 17.08 8.52 -1.24
CA LYS A 80 15.97 9.13 -1.98
C LYS A 80 16.44 10.28 -2.87
N LEU A 81 17.32 11.16 -2.38
CA LEU A 81 17.91 12.22 -3.18
C LEU A 81 18.73 11.70 -4.37
N CYS A 82 19.42 10.59 -4.19
CA CYS A 82 20.16 9.95 -5.28
C CYS A 82 19.24 9.31 -6.33
N MET A 83 18.10 8.79 -5.92
CA MET A 83 17.15 8.11 -6.80
C MET A 83 16.15 9.06 -7.48
N VAL A 84 15.90 10.25 -6.91
CA VAL A 84 14.91 11.17 -7.44
C VAL A 84 15.24 11.56 -8.88
N GLN A 85 14.24 11.45 -9.75
CA GLN A 85 14.28 11.90 -11.14
C GLN A 85 13.10 12.82 -11.36
N ILE A 86 13.35 14.01 -11.89
CA ILE A 86 12.29 14.95 -12.26
C ILE A 86 11.93 14.64 -13.70
N ARG A 87 10.67 14.32 -13.93
CA ARG A 87 10.10 14.15 -15.26
C ARG A 87 9.29 15.40 -15.60
N ARG A 88 9.31 15.82 -16.84
CA ARG A 88 8.45 16.90 -17.31
C ARG A 88 6.99 16.42 -17.33
N GLU A 89 6.06 17.32 -17.10
CA GLU A 89 4.62 16.99 -17.10
C GLU A 89 4.19 16.31 -18.40
N GLU A 90 4.74 16.75 -19.54
CA GLU A 90 4.51 16.15 -20.85
C GLU A 90 4.89 14.66 -20.90
N GLU A 91 6.05 14.30 -20.36
CA GLU A 91 6.50 12.89 -20.29
C GLU A 91 5.64 12.04 -19.37
N VAL A 92 5.13 12.65 -18.30
CA VAL A 92 4.22 11.96 -17.35
C VAL A 92 2.85 11.73 -17.98
N GLU A 93 2.37 12.69 -18.77
CA GLU A 93 1.09 12.59 -19.47
C GLU A 93 1.14 11.55 -20.57
N GLU A 94 2.19 11.54 -21.38
CA GLU A 94 2.44 10.48 -22.37
C GLU A 94 2.53 9.08 -21.74
N MET A 95 3.19 8.94 -20.58
CA MET A 95 3.23 7.66 -19.87
C MET A 95 1.86 7.22 -19.37
N ARG A 96 1.05 8.16 -18.84
CA ARG A 96 -0.31 7.87 -18.40
C ARG A 96 -1.20 7.46 -19.55
N GLU A 97 -1.04 8.09 -20.71
CA GLU A 97 -1.79 7.72 -21.91
C GLU A 97 -1.41 6.33 -22.42
N ARG A 98 -0.11 6.00 -22.46
CA ARG A 98 0.37 4.66 -22.82
C ARG A 98 -0.16 3.61 -21.85
N GLN A 99 -0.11 3.86 -20.55
CA GLN A 99 -0.66 2.94 -19.54
C GLN A 99 -2.17 2.75 -19.69
N ARG A 100 -2.92 3.80 -20.04
CA ARG A 100 -4.37 3.69 -20.31
C ARG A 100 -4.62 2.86 -21.55
N GLN A 101 -3.84 3.05 -22.61
CA GLN A 101 -3.97 2.28 -23.84
C GLN A 101 -3.64 0.79 -23.61
N ASP A 102 -2.55 0.49 -22.90
CA ASP A 102 -2.19 -0.87 -22.53
C ASP A 102 -3.27 -1.54 -21.66
N TYR A 103 -3.86 -0.80 -20.72
CA TYR A 103 -4.96 -1.29 -19.89
C TYR A 103 -6.24 -1.55 -20.71
N ILE A 104 -6.56 -0.69 -21.69
CA ILE A 104 -7.71 -0.87 -22.58
C ILE A 104 -7.47 -2.07 -23.51
N MET A 105 -6.26 -2.21 -24.07
CA MET A 105 -5.90 -3.32 -24.91
C MET A 105 -5.91 -4.66 -24.16
N SER A 106 -5.34 -4.72 -22.97
CA SER A 106 -5.34 -5.96 -22.16
C SER A 106 -6.73 -6.39 -21.72
N ARG A 107 -7.67 -5.44 -21.59
CA ARG A 107 -9.08 -5.74 -21.25
C ARG A 107 -9.98 -6.00 -22.44
N GLY A 108 -9.53 -5.61 -23.65
CA GLY A 108 -10.25 -5.82 -24.91
C GLY A 108 -10.09 -7.21 -25.51
N GLU A 109 -9.08 -7.98 -25.10
CA GLU A 109 -8.88 -9.36 -25.55
C GLU A 109 -9.63 -10.41 -24.70
N ASP A 110 -10.17 -10.04 -23.55
CA ASP A 110 -10.95 -10.94 -22.72
C ASP A 110 -12.45 -10.85 -23.06
N THR A 111 -12.84 -11.84 -23.87
CA THR A 111 -14.17 -12.41 -24.04
C THR A 111 -15.20 -11.55 -24.78
N PRO A 112 -15.78 -12.13 -25.85
CA PRO A 112 -17.09 -11.68 -26.33
C PRO A 112 -18.02 -11.74 -25.12
N ALA A 113 -18.64 -10.59 -24.81
CA ALA A 113 -19.61 -10.51 -23.75
C ALA A 113 -20.48 -11.76 -23.77
N SER A 114 -20.33 -12.59 -22.75
CA SER A 114 -21.15 -13.77 -22.58
C SER A 114 -22.60 -13.27 -22.69
N GLN A 115 -23.20 -13.49 -23.87
CA GLN A 115 -24.59 -13.19 -24.08
C GLN A 115 -25.31 -13.98 -23.02
N THR A 116 -25.91 -13.26 -22.09
CA THR A 116 -26.76 -13.87 -21.06
C THR A 116 -27.81 -14.64 -21.80
N VAL A 117 -27.69 -15.98 -21.83
CA VAL A 117 -28.66 -16.84 -22.49
C VAL A 117 -29.97 -16.61 -21.78
N ARG A 118 -30.83 -15.78 -22.41
CA ARG A 118 -32.18 -15.51 -21.94
C ARG A 118 -32.97 -16.76 -22.25
N ARG A 119 -33.29 -17.57 -21.25
CA ARG A 119 -34.13 -18.74 -21.42
C ARG A 119 -35.50 -18.25 -21.88
N GLU A 120 -35.93 -18.67 -23.03
CA GLU A 120 -37.23 -18.33 -23.59
C GLU A 120 -38.37 -19.01 -22.82
N GLU A 121 -38.07 -20.09 -22.10
CA GLU A 121 -39.05 -20.82 -21.32
C GLU A 121 -39.15 -20.33 -19.89
N LYS A 122 -40.36 -20.05 -19.45
CA LYS A 122 -40.71 -19.63 -18.09
C LYS A 122 -40.38 -20.76 -17.13
N LYS A 123 -39.48 -20.53 -16.15
CA LYS A 123 -39.19 -21.52 -15.10
C LYS A 123 -40.48 -21.87 -14.36
N ILE A 124 -40.85 -23.17 -14.38
CA ILE A 124 -41.96 -23.68 -13.60
C ILE A 124 -41.53 -23.71 -12.13
N GLY A 125 -42.29 -23.02 -11.30
CA GLY A 125 -42.05 -22.98 -9.87
C GLY A 125 -42.36 -24.34 -9.21
N ARG A 126 -41.65 -24.64 -8.14
CA ARG A 126 -41.81 -25.91 -7.42
C ARG A 126 -43.25 -26.19 -6.96
N ASN A 127 -44.05 -25.15 -6.74
CA ASN A 127 -45.44 -25.22 -6.31
C ASN A 127 -46.45 -25.04 -7.43
N ASP A 128 -46.01 -24.74 -8.66
CA ASP A 128 -46.92 -24.54 -9.80
C ASP A 128 -47.56 -25.86 -10.26
N PRO A 129 -48.70 -25.82 -10.97
CA PRO A 129 -49.31 -26.99 -11.51
C PRO A 129 -48.37 -27.67 -12.51
N CYS A 130 -48.30 -28.99 -12.47
CA CYS A 130 -47.42 -29.75 -13.33
C CYS A 130 -47.86 -29.66 -14.80
N PRO A 131 -46.94 -29.37 -15.75
CA PRO A 131 -47.26 -29.24 -17.18
C PRO A 131 -47.71 -30.54 -17.82
N CYS A 132 -47.56 -31.70 -17.16
CA CYS A 132 -48.07 -32.99 -17.63
C CYS A 132 -49.58 -33.16 -17.53
N GLY A 133 -50.32 -32.17 -17.02
CA GLY A 133 -51.79 -32.22 -16.93
C GLY A 133 -52.34 -33.06 -15.77
N SER A 134 -51.48 -33.56 -14.86
CA SER A 134 -51.89 -34.43 -13.72
C SER A 134 -52.64 -33.71 -12.60
N GLY A 135 -52.81 -32.39 -12.63
CA GLY A 135 -53.40 -31.58 -11.56
C GLY A 135 -52.60 -31.50 -10.26
N LYS A 136 -51.45 -32.16 -10.20
CA LYS A 136 -50.54 -32.16 -9.01
C LYS A 136 -49.49 -31.05 -9.11
N LYS A 137 -49.00 -30.56 -7.94
CA LYS A 137 -47.90 -29.60 -7.90
C LYS A 137 -46.62 -30.21 -8.52
N TYR A 138 -45.85 -29.41 -9.27
CA TYR A 138 -44.64 -29.86 -9.97
C TYR A 138 -43.73 -30.70 -9.11
N LYS A 139 -43.46 -30.28 -7.84
CA LYS A 139 -42.62 -31.01 -6.88
C LYS A 139 -43.15 -32.40 -6.47
N LYS A 140 -44.42 -32.68 -6.70
CA LYS A 140 -45.03 -33.98 -6.35
C LYS A 140 -45.34 -34.83 -7.59
N CYS A 141 -44.90 -34.40 -8.77
CA CYS A 141 -45.09 -35.07 -10.05
C CYS A 141 -43.77 -35.17 -10.83
N CYS A 142 -43.57 -34.41 -11.87
CA CYS A 142 -42.39 -34.49 -12.74
C CYS A 142 -41.14 -33.79 -12.18
N GLY A 143 -41.26 -33.05 -11.10
CA GLY A 143 -40.14 -32.38 -10.39
C GLY A 143 -39.66 -33.12 -9.14
N ARG A 144 -39.89 -34.43 -9.04
CA ARG A 144 -39.45 -35.27 -7.90
C ARG A 144 -38.03 -35.75 -8.07
#